data_9faeed9f95a696db7342660f7b0b584b
#
_entry.id   9faeed9f95a696db7342660f7b0b584b
#
_cell.length_a   1.000
_cell.length_b   1.000
_cell.length_c   1.000
_cell.angle_alpha   90.00
_cell.angle_beta   90.00
_cell.angle_gamma   90.00
#
_symmetry.space_group_name_H-M   'P 1'
#
loop_
_entity.id
_entity.type
_entity.pdbx_description
1 polymer ?
#
loop_
_entity_poly.entity_id
_entity_poly.type
_entity_poly.pdbx_seq_one_letter_code
_entity_poly.pdbx_strand_id
1 'polypeptide(L)'
;MAIILAITNSKGGVGKTTTCANLGAALSAAGKAVLLVDNDPQGDLTKVMRSDPKSLKYTLANLMNAVLDDTEPELFVNRAVIEGAGIHYIPANSKLAGVSSRLVSANEQPLPRRRDRRYSL
;
A
#
# COMPACT_ATOMS: atom_id res chain seq x y z
N MET A 1 -5.95 18.78 -2.57
CA MET A 1 -4.88 18.27 -1.67
C MET A 1 -5.30 16.93 -1.09
N ALA A 2 -4.44 15.93 -1.17
CA ALA A 2 -4.72 14.62 -0.59
C ALA A 2 -4.45 14.64 0.93
N ILE A 3 -5.35 14.02 1.69
CA ILE A 3 -5.16 13.78 3.13
C ILE A 3 -4.74 12.33 3.32
N ILE A 4 -3.67 12.11 4.05
CA ILE A 4 -3.17 10.76 4.35
C ILE A 4 -3.47 10.45 5.82
N LEU A 5 -4.22 9.37 6.05
CA LEU A 5 -4.54 8.86 7.38
C LEU A 5 -3.86 7.50 7.60
N ALA A 6 -3.10 7.39 8.68
CA ALA A 6 -2.51 6.12 9.08
C ALA A 6 -3.32 5.51 10.22
N ILE A 7 -3.76 4.27 10.03
CA ILE A 7 -4.46 3.49 11.05
C ILE A 7 -3.50 2.45 11.57
N THR A 8 -3.01 2.67 12.77
CA THR A 8 -1.96 1.84 13.36
C THR A 8 -2.37 1.34 14.74
N ASN A 9 -1.91 0.13 15.07
CA ASN A 9 -2.02 -0.42 16.41
C ASN A 9 -0.92 -1.46 16.61
N SER A 10 -0.22 -1.39 17.74
CA SER A 10 0.84 -2.33 18.08
C SER A 10 0.32 -3.71 18.52
N LYS A 11 -0.96 -3.82 18.86
CA LYS A 11 -1.61 -5.08 19.22
C LYS A 11 -2.31 -5.66 18.01
N GLY A 12 -1.94 -6.86 17.58
CA GLY A 12 -2.62 -7.58 16.51
C GLY A 12 -4.10 -7.85 16.85
N GLY A 13 -4.97 -7.84 15.85
CA GLY A 13 -6.37 -8.28 15.98
C GLY A 13 -7.34 -7.31 16.64
N VAL A 14 -6.99 -6.03 16.78
CA VAL A 14 -7.84 -5.04 17.48
C VAL A 14 -8.57 -4.07 16.55
N GLY A 15 -9.09 -4.54 15.43
CA GLY A 15 -10.00 -3.78 14.60
C GLY A 15 -9.35 -2.75 13.66
N LYS A 16 -8.05 -2.82 13.42
CA LYS A 16 -7.39 -1.96 12.39
C LYS A 16 -8.03 -2.11 11.02
N THR A 17 -8.17 -3.34 10.58
CA THR A 17 -8.75 -3.68 9.28
C THR A 17 -10.20 -3.23 9.19
N THR A 18 -10.99 -3.52 10.21
CA THR A 18 -12.39 -3.12 10.28
C THR A 18 -12.54 -1.60 10.26
N THR A 19 -11.74 -0.89 11.04
CA THR A 19 -11.75 0.58 11.08
C THR A 19 -11.38 1.17 9.72
N CYS A 20 -10.34 0.66 9.10
CA CYS A 20 -9.88 1.12 7.79
C CYS A 20 -10.95 0.91 6.71
N ALA A 21 -11.52 -0.28 6.64
CA ALA A 21 -12.55 -0.61 5.66
C ALA A 21 -13.82 0.23 5.87
N ASN A 22 -14.28 0.38 7.10
CA ASN A 22 -15.49 1.14 7.43
C ASN A 22 -15.30 2.64 7.19
N LEU A 23 -14.15 3.20 7.56
CA LEU A 23 -13.82 4.59 7.29
C LEU A 23 -13.75 4.86 5.79
N GLY A 24 -13.10 3.98 5.04
CA GLY A 24 -13.05 4.08 3.58
C GLY A 24 -14.44 4.06 2.94
N ALA A 25 -15.30 3.15 3.38
CA ALA A 25 -16.67 3.06 2.90
C ALA A 25 -17.49 4.32 3.23
N ALA A 26 -17.36 4.83 4.44
CA ALA A 26 -18.05 6.05 4.86
C ALA A 26 -17.60 7.28 4.07
N LEU A 27 -16.30 7.44 3.85
CA LEU A 27 -15.75 8.54 3.06
C LEU A 27 -16.17 8.45 1.58
N SER A 28 -16.17 7.25 1.03
CA SER A 28 -16.66 7.01 -0.33
C SER A 28 -18.14 7.35 -0.46
N ALA A 29 -18.95 6.93 0.50
CA ALA A 29 -20.38 7.27 0.54
C ALA A 29 -20.62 8.78 0.66
N ALA A 30 -19.70 9.52 1.30
CA ALA A 30 -19.74 10.98 1.39
C ALA A 30 -19.22 11.67 0.14
N GLY A 31 -18.95 10.94 -0.94
CA GLY A 31 -18.49 11.51 -2.22
C GLY A 31 -17.00 11.78 -2.29
N LYS A 32 -16.20 11.27 -1.36
CA LYS A 32 -14.75 11.44 -1.38
C LYS A 32 -14.09 10.37 -2.25
N ALA A 33 -13.02 10.75 -2.94
CA ALA A 33 -12.13 9.79 -3.60
C ALA A 33 -11.25 9.13 -2.54
N VAL A 34 -11.30 7.80 -2.46
CA VAL A 34 -10.64 7.03 -1.41
C VAL A 34 -9.66 6.03 -2.03
N LEU A 35 -8.44 6.02 -1.51
CA LEU A 35 -7.47 4.97 -1.76
C LEU A 35 -7.10 4.32 -0.41
N LEU A 36 -7.39 3.04 -0.28
CA LEU A 36 -6.92 2.23 0.85
C LEU A 36 -5.59 1.60 0.49
N VAL A 37 -4.66 1.60 1.43
CA VAL A 37 -3.36 0.94 1.26
C VAL A 37 -3.21 -0.09 2.37
N ASP A 38 -3.13 -1.36 1.99
CA ASP A 38 -2.88 -2.44 2.93
C ASP A 38 -1.37 -2.56 3.16
N ASN A 39 -0.91 -2.20 4.34
CA ASN A 39 0.49 -2.26 4.73
C ASN A 39 0.75 -3.36 5.77
N ASP A 40 0.07 -4.48 5.62
CA ASP A 40 0.21 -5.64 6.49
C ASP A 40 0.53 -6.89 5.63
N PRO A 41 1.64 -7.60 5.89
CA PRO A 41 1.98 -8.83 5.15
C PRO A 41 0.90 -9.91 5.23
N GLN A 42 0.07 -9.91 6.26
CA GLN A 42 -1.06 -10.83 6.40
C GLN A 42 -2.18 -10.57 5.39
N GLY A 43 -2.27 -9.36 4.86
CA GLY A 43 -3.24 -9.01 3.83
C GLY A 43 -4.70 -9.03 4.32
N ASP A 44 -4.96 -8.70 5.57
CA ASP A 44 -6.31 -8.78 6.14
C ASP A 44 -7.27 -7.79 5.47
N LEU A 45 -6.83 -6.55 5.24
CA LEU A 45 -7.62 -5.58 4.48
C LEU A 45 -7.86 -6.05 3.04
N THR A 46 -6.83 -6.62 2.42
CA THR A 46 -6.92 -7.19 1.07
C THR A 46 -8.01 -8.26 0.98
N LYS A 47 -8.09 -9.14 1.97
CA LYS A 47 -9.15 -10.17 2.06
C LYS A 47 -10.53 -9.55 2.27
N VAL A 48 -10.65 -8.55 3.11
CA VAL A 48 -11.90 -7.81 3.32
C VAL A 48 -12.38 -7.16 2.04
N MET A 49 -11.45 -6.65 1.22
CA MET A 49 -11.74 -6.10 -0.11
C MET A 49 -11.94 -7.19 -1.18
N ARG A 50 -12.08 -8.46 -0.77
CA ARG A 50 -12.39 -9.62 -1.62
C ARG A 50 -11.32 -9.98 -2.64
N SER A 51 -10.07 -9.68 -2.35
CA SER A 51 -8.93 -10.20 -3.10
C SER A 51 -8.25 -11.33 -2.33
N ASP A 52 -7.74 -12.31 -3.04
CA ASP A 52 -6.91 -13.37 -2.47
C ASP A 52 -5.44 -12.93 -2.52
N PRO A 53 -4.79 -12.67 -1.36
CA PRO A 53 -3.39 -12.24 -1.35
C PRO A 53 -2.43 -13.19 -2.07
N LYS A 54 -2.74 -14.49 -2.07
CA LYS A 54 -1.87 -15.50 -2.69
C LYS A 54 -1.92 -15.49 -4.21
N SER A 55 -3.00 -15.00 -4.81
CA SER A 55 -3.19 -14.97 -6.27
C SER A 55 -2.77 -13.66 -6.91
N LEU A 56 -2.44 -12.64 -6.13
CA LEU A 56 -2.12 -11.32 -6.64
C LEU A 56 -0.69 -11.24 -7.17
N LYS A 57 -0.57 -10.77 -8.40
CA LYS A 57 0.71 -10.57 -9.07
C LYS A 57 1.37 -9.24 -8.64
N TYR A 58 0.57 -8.19 -8.47
CA TYR A 58 1.04 -6.86 -8.12
C TYR A 58 0.41 -6.40 -6.82
N THR A 59 1.25 -5.99 -5.87
CA THR A 59 0.87 -5.56 -4.53
C THR A 59 1.72 -4.36 -4.09
N LEU A 60 1.47 -3.88 -2.89
CA LEU A 60 2.30 -2.84 -2.28
C LEU A 60 3.80 -3.20 -2.29
N ALA A 61 4.14 -4.48 -2.12
CA ALA A 61 5.53 -4.94 -2.16
C ALA A 61 6.22 -4.61 -3.49
N ASN A 62 5.53 -4.76 -4.62
CA ASN A 62 6.07 -4.40 -5.93
C ASN A 62 6.37 -2.90 -6.04
N LEU A 63 5.45 -2.06 -5.53
CA LEU A 63 5.64 -0.60 -5.53
C LEU A 63 6.83 -0.19 -4.67
N MET A 64 6.92 -0.72 -3.45
CA MET A 64 8.01 -0.39 -2.54
C MET A 64 9.35 -0.88 -3.05
N ASN A 65 9.42 -2.08 -3.61
CA ASN A 65 10.63 -2.59 -4.25
C ASN A 65 11.05 -1.73 -5.44
N ALA A 66 10.10 -1.28 -6.27
CA ALA A 66 10.41 -0.39 -7.39
C ALA A 66 11.00 0.94 -6.91
N VAL A 67 10.50 1.50 -5.83
CA VAL A 67 11.07 2.71 -5.22
C VAL A 67 12.49 2.45 -4.70
N LEU A 68 12.70 1.33 -4.00
CA LEU A 68 14.03 0.97 -3.48
C LEU A 68 15.04 0.68 -4.59
N ASP A 69 14.60 0.11 -5.69
CA ASP A 69 15.43 -0.23 -6.84
C ASP A 69 15.58 0.93 -7.85
N ASP A 70 14.91 2.05 -7.61
CA ASP A 70 14.81 3.20 -8.53
C ASP A 70 14.35 2.79 -9.94
N THR A 71 13.37 1.89 -10.00
CA THR A 71 12.84 1.32 -11.23
C THR A 71 11.39 1.75 -11.48
N GLU A 72 11.19 2.96 -11.93
CA GLU A 72 9.92 3.51 -12.43
C GLU A 72 8.66 3.00 -11.67
N PRO A 73 8.49 3.34 -10.36
CA PRO A 73 7.36 2.86 -9.57
C PRO A 73 5.99 3.23 -10.18
N GLU A 74 5.94 4.27 -10.98
CA GLU A 74 4.72 4.72 -11.66
C GLU A 74 4.10 3.65 -12.55
N LEU A 75 4.91 2.78 -13.16
CA LEU A 75 4.42 1.68 -13.99
C LEU A 75 3.69 0.62 -13.16
N PHE A 76 4.07 0.47 -11.88
CA PHE A 76 3.45 -0.51 -11.00
C PHE A 76 2.18 0.02 -10.34
N VAL A 77 2.01 1.33 -10.20
CA VAL A 77 0.81 1.92 -9.59
C VAL A 77 -0.44 1.46 -10.32
N ASN A 78 -0.47 1.60 -11.65
CA ASN A 78 -1.63 1.21 -12.44
C ASN A 78 -1.93 -0.29 -12.38
N ARG A 79 -0.92 -1.12 -12.12
CA ARG A 79 -1.06 -2.58 -12.03
C ARG A 79 -1.45 -3.04 -10.63
N ALA A 80 -1.05 -2.31 -9.60
CA ALA A 80 -1.29 -2.67 -8.20
C ALA A 80 -2.62 -2.13 -7.68
N VAL A 81 -3.09 -0.98 -8.18
CA VAL A 81 -4.36 -0.39 -7.74
C VAL A 81 -5.54 -1.19 -8.28
N ILE A 82 -6.40 -1.62 -7.37
CA ILE A 82 -7.62 -2.35 -7.69
C ILE A 82 -8.82 -1.48 -7.34
N GLU A 83 -9.84 -1.49 -8.17
CA GLU A 83 -11.13 -0.85 -7.90
C GLU A 83 -12.13 -1.90 -7.46
N GLY A 84 -12.81 -1.64 -6.34
CA GLY A 84 -13.88 -2.49 -5.84
C GLY A 84 -14.84 -1.69 -4.97
N ALA A 85 -16.15 -1.85 -5.19
CA ALA A 85 -17.20 -1.18 -4.41
C ALA A 85 -17.07 0.35 -4.33
N GLY A 86 -16.60 1.00 -5.40
CA GLY A 86 -16.41 2.45 -5.46
C GLY A 86 -15.17 2.97 -4.72
N ILE A 87 -14.31 2.07 -4.26
CA ILE A 87 -13.07 2.37 -3.55
C ILE A 87 -11.90 1.79 -4.33
N HIS A 88 -10.82 2.55 -4.41
CA HIS A 88 -9.55 2.03 -4.91
C HIS A 88 -8.71 1.52 -3.74
N TYR A 89 -7.98 0.43 -3.94
CA TYR A 89 -7.08 -0.07 -2.92
C TYR A 89 -5.82 -0.67 -3.53
N ILE A 90 -4.73 -0.61 -2.76
CA ILE A 90 -3.47 -1.28 -3.05
C ILE A 90 -3.36 -2.47 -2.10
N PRO A 91 -3.37 -3.71 -2.62
CA PRO A 91 -3.36 -4.90 -1.79
C PRO A 91 -1.98 -5.21 -1.23
N ALA A 92 -1.93 -6.08 -0.22
CA ALA A 92 -0.73 -6.65 0.34
C ALA A 92 -0.72 -8.18 0.25
N ASN A 93 0.46 -8.74 0.32
CA ASN A 93 0.68 -10.17 0.49
C ASN A 93 1.96 -10.42 1.30
N SER A 94 2.32 -11.69 1.49
CA SER A 94 3.47 -12.11 2.30
C SER A 94 4.82 -11.55 1.80
N LYS A 95 4.93 -11.16 0.54
CA LYS A 95 6.14 -10.54 -0.02
C LYS A 95 6.49 -9.21 0.64
N LEU A 96 5.52 -8.56 1.28
CA LEU A 96 5.75 -7.30 2.00
C LEU A 96 6.70 -7.48 3.19
N ALA A 97 6.76 -8.66 3.78
CA ALA A 97 7.73 -8.96 4.85
C ALA A 97 9.19 -8.81 4.38
N GLY A 98 9.50 -9.24 3.16
CA GLY A 98 10.82 -9.07 2.55
C GLY A 98 11.19 -7.61 2.31
N VAL A 99 10.21 -6.77 2.01
CA VAL A 99 10.43 -5.32 1.86
C VAL A 99 10.81 -4.69 3.19
N SER A 100 10.18 -5.07 4.28
CA SER A 100 10.53 -4.58 5.62
C SER A 100 11.98 -4.90 5.96
N SER A 101 12.46 -6.08 5.63
CA SER A 101 13.86 -6.48 5.81
C SER A 101 14.81 -5.62 4.96
N ARG A 102 14.45 -5.32 3.73
CA ARG A 102 15.22 -4.41 2.85
C ARG A 102 15.29 -3.00 3.42
N LEU A 103 14.20 -2.48 3.97
CA LEU A 103 14.16 -1.15 4.56
C LEU A 103 15.09 -1.03 5.78
N VAL A 104 15.14 -2.05 6.61
CA VAL A 104 16.07 -2.09 7.76
C VAL A 104 17.52 -2.07 7.26
N SER A 105 17.87 -2.91 6.29
CA SER A 105 19.21 -2.93 5.70
C SER A 105 19.57 -1.63 5.00
N ALA A 106 18.63 -0.97 4.35
CA ALA A 106 18.85 0.31 3.67
C ALA A 106 19.15 1.46 4.63
N ASN A 107 18.63 1.41 5.86
CA ASN A 107 18.93 2.41 6.89
C ASN A 107 20.38 2.31 7.42
N GLU A 108 21.05 1.18 7.23
CA GLU A 108 22.44 0.97 7.60
C GLU A 108 23.42 1.44 6.51
N GLN A 109 22.94 1.72 5.31
CA GLN A 109 23.71 2.21 4.18
C GLN A 109 23.17 3.57 3.73
N PRO A 110 24.03 4.56 3.40
CA PRO A 110 23.55 5.82 2.85
C PRO A 110 22.81 5.54 1.55
N LEU A 111 21.53 5.98 1.49
CA LEU A 111 20.75 5.91 0.26
C LEU A 111 21.52 6.62 -0.87
N PRO A 112 21.60 6.03 -2.06
CA PRO A 112 22.12 6.74 -3.22
C PRO A 112 21.32 8.03 -3.37
N ARG A 113 22.03 9.16 -3.47
CA ARG A 113 21.39 10.47 -3.66
C ARG A 113 20.47 10.33 -4.86
N ARG A 114 19.16 10.53 -4.63
CA ARG A 114 18.20 10.65 -5.72
C ARG A 114 18.77 11.62 -6.73
N ARG A 115 19.03 11.16 -7.93
CA ARG A 115 19.11 12.09 -9.07
C ARG A 115 17.79 12.82 -9.10
N ASP A 116 17.87 14.13 -9.01
CA ASP A 116 16.72 15.03 -8.99
C ASP A 116 15.93 14.83 -10.30
N ARG A 117 15.08 13.80 -10.31
CA ARG A 117 14.08 13.65 -11.36
C ARG A 117 13.01 14.66 -10.99
N ARG A 118 13.15 15.87 -11.50
CA ARG A 118 12.06 16.81 -11.49
C ARG A 118 10.85 16.10 -12.06
N TYR A 119 9.85 15.91 -11.22
CA TYR A 119 8.54 15.49 -11.68
C TYR A 119 8.02 16.60 -12.58
N SER A 120 8.24 16.48 -13.88
CA SER A 120 7.50 17.27 -14.84
C SER A 120 6.07 16.73 -14.87
N LEU A 121 5.17 17.49 -14.31
CA LEU A 121 3.74 17.28 -14.52
C LEU A 121 3.42 17.46 -16.00
#